data_64100358edeec7f5f7aa4bd2cfae99c4
#
_entry.id   64100358edeec7f5f7aa4bd2cfae99c4
#
_cell.length_a   1.000
_cell.length_b   1.000
_cell.length_c   1.000
_cell.angle_alpha   90.00
_cell.angle_beta   90.00
_cell.angle_gamma   90.00
#
_symmetry.space_group_name_H-M   'P 1'
#
loop_
_entity.id
_entity.type
_entity.pdbx_description
1 polymer ?
#
loop_
_entity_poly.entity_id
_entity_poly.type
_entity_poly.pdbx_seq_one_letter_code
_entity_poly.pdbx_strand_id
1 'polypeptide(L)'
;MMTKTRKTVSFTRPLLLAALIGVSVPVLQGCFPVVAAGAGTAVMSALDRRTSGTQVEDEGIELRASNRLREKLGSRANVSVTSYNRNVLLTGQVADEATRAEAAAIVGEVPNVRGVSNETEIAGVSSLTQRSNDALITSKVKARILDSQRVKANHVKVVTEMSKVYLMGLLTETEAKAAKEVTASTSGVRKVVAIFEIVSPEEARRLDAAGGNNSPKQ
;
A
#
# COMPACT_ATOMS: atom_id res chain seq x y z
N MET A 1 41.55 44.63 -54.22
CA MET A 1 42.04 43.60 -53.29
C MET A 1 41.01 43.50 -52.19
N MET A 2 40.04 42.56 -52.32
CA MET A 2 38.89 42.40 -51.41
C MET A 2 39.14 41.21 -50.48
N THR A 3 39.30 41.46 -49.20
CA THR A 3 39.42 40.44 -48.15
C THR A 3 38.05 40.01 -47.64
N LYS A 4 37.73 38.76 -47.90
CA LYS A 4 36.46 38.12 -47.53
C LYS A 4 36.56 37.51 -46.15
N THR A 5 35.96 38.16 -45.16
CA THR A 5 35.92 37.68 -43.77
C THR A 5 34.92 36.53 -43.66
N ARG A 6 35.37 35.31 -43.35
CA ARG A 6 34.49 34.16 -43.04
C ARG A 6 34.04 34.26 -41.58
N LYS A 7 32.75 34.40 -41.34
CA LYS A 7 32.11 34.21 -40.03
C LYS A 7 31.98 32.71 -39.74
N THR A 8 32.71 32.19 -38.80
CA THR A 8 32.51 30.85 -38.25
C THR A 8 31.36 30.91 -37.27
N VAL A 9 30.23 30.29 -37.63
CA VAL A 9 29.08 30.12 -36.76
C VAL A 9 29.39 28.92 -35.86
N SER A 10 29.53 29.15 -34.54
CA SER A 10 29.77 28.11 -33.53
C SER A 10 28.47 27.34 -33.29
N PHE A 11 28.41 26.09 -33.74
CA PHE A 11 27.27 25.18 -33.67
C PHE A 11 27.15 24.45 -32.30
N THR A 12 27.92 24.84 -31.29
CA THR A 12 28.04 24.10 -30.03
C THR A 12 26.99 24.52 -28.97
N ARG A 13 26.29 25.65 -29.14
CA ARG A 13 25.28 26.12 -28.15
C ARG A 13 23.94 25.38 -28.14
N PRO A 14 23.37 24.88 -29.27
CA PRO A 14 22.10 24.17 -29.22
C PRO A 14 22.21 22.75 -28.67
N LEU A 15 23.39 22.09 -28.76
CA LEU A 15 23.57 20.72 -28.23
C LEU A 15 23.59 20.68 -26.69
N LEU A 16 24.13 21.71 -26.04
CA LEU A 16 24.17 21.79 -24.57
C LEU A 16 22.78 22.07 -23.97
N LEU A 17 21.94 22.86 -24.64
CA LEU A 17 20.54 23.09 -24.22
C LEU A 17 19.66 21.86 -24.39
N ALA A 18 19.86 21.07 -25.43
CA ALA A 18 19.13 19.82 -25.65
C ALA A 18 19.50 18.74 -24.62
N ALA A 19 20.75 18.71 -24.15
CA ALA A 19 21.20 17.79 -23.10
C ALA A 19 20.62 18.13 -21.70
N LEU A 20 20.39 19.43 -21.41
CA LEU A 20 19.78 19.85 -20.12
C LEU A 20 18.26 19.53 -20.05
N ILE A 21 17.56 19.51 -21.15
CA ILE A 21 16.12 19.19 -21.19
C ILE A 21 15.90 17.67 -21.07
N GLY A 22 16.84 16.85 -21.55
CA GLY A 22 16.77 15.38 -21.48
C GLY A 22 16.92 14.80 -20.07
N VAL A 23 17.52 15.53 -19.12
CA VAL A 23 17.77 15.04 -17.75
C VAL A 23 16.65 15.40 -16.75
N SER A 24 15.76 16.34 -17.08
CA SER A 24 14.73 16.84 -16.17
C SER A 24 13.37 16.11 -16.28
N VAL A 25 13.18 15.19 -17.23
CA VAL A 25 11.90 14.50 -17.46
C VAL A 25 11.62 13.32 -16.52
N PRO A 26 12.60 12.61 -15.89
CA PRO A 26 12.26 11.48 -15.03
C PRO A 26 11.83 11.84 -13.60
N VAL A 27 11.87 13.11 -13.18
CA VAL A 27 11.60 13.48 -11.78
C VAL A 27 10.10 13.72 -11.49
N LEU A 28 9.24 13.83 -12.50
CA LEU A 28 7.80 14.08 -12.34
C LEU A 28 6.92 12.83 -12.46
N GLN A 29 7.48 11.65 -12.62
CA GLN A 29 6.70 10.41 -12.56
C GLN A 29 6.56 9.94 -11.10
N GLY A 30 5.93 10.78 -10.28
CA GLY A 30 5.45 10.39 -8.97
C GLY A 30 4.42 9.28 -9.10
N CYS A 31 4.65 8.17 -8.39
CA CYS A 31 3.67 7.14 -8.05
C CYS A 31 3.11 6.26 -9.18
N PHE A 32 3.97 5.79 -10.08
CA PHE A 32 3.73 4.50 -10.70
C PHE A 32 4.62 3.47 -9.99
N PRO A 33 4.13 2.33 -9.51
CA PRO A 33 5.03 1.26 -9.08
C PRO A 33 5.83 0.85 -10.31
N VAL A 34 7.12 1.21 -10.30
CA VAL A 34 8.05 0.84 -11.38
C VAL A 34 8.16 -0.69 -11.38
N VAL A 35 7.39 -1.31 -12.27
CA VAL A 35 7.57 -2.72 -12.67
C VAL A 35 8.86 -2.88 -13.52
N ALA A 36 9.80 -1.96 -13.40
CA ALA A 36 11.05 -1.96 -14.16
C ALA A 36 12.28 -2.08 -13.27
N ALA A 37 12.24 -2.96 -12.26
CA ALA A 37 13.45 -3.46 -11.63
C ALA A 37 13.17 -4.87 -11.11
N GLY A 38 13.26 -5.85 -11.98
CA GLY A 38 12.90 -7.24 -11.72
C GLY A 38 13.72 -7.99 -10.65
N ALA A 39 14.48 -7.31 -9.81
CA ALA A 39 15.21 -7.96 -8.72
C ALA A 39 14.78 -7.50 -7.31
N GLY A 40 14.33 -6.24 -7.14
CA GLY A 40 14.03 -5.71 -5.80
C GLY A 40 12.63 -6.04 -5.29
N THR A 41 11.62 -6.13 -6.18
CA THR A 41 10.24 -6.44 -5.80
C THR A 41 10.03 -7.94 -5.53
N ALA A 42 10.78 -8.81 -6.23
CA ALA A 42 10.72 -10.25 -6.01
C ALA A 42 11.22 -10.65 -4.61
N VAL A 43 12.24 -9.96 -4.08
CA VAL A 43 12.79 -10.25 -2.74
C VAL A 43 11.81 -9.88 -1.62
N MET A 44 11.05 -8.80 -1.79
CA MET A 44 10.04 -8.42 -0.78
C MET A 44 8.81 -9.33 -0.78
N SER A 45 8.40 -9.83 -1.96
CA SER A 45 7.31 -10.82 -2.06
C SER A 45 7.70 -12.18 -1.50
N ALA A 46 8.98 -12.57 -1.61
CA ALA A 46 9.48 -13.86 -1.11
C ALA A 46 9.47 -13.99 0.42
N LEU A 47 9.28 -12.90 1.14
CA LEU A 47 9.28 -12.88 2.62
C LEU A 47 7.88 -12.72 3.22
N ASP A 48 6.82 -12.62 2.42
CA ASP A 48 5.42 -12.56 2.87
C ASP A 48 4.92 -13.99 3.15
N ARG A 49 4.14 -14.17 4.23
CA ARG A 49 3.51 -15.46 4.57
C ARG A 49 2.41 -15.87 3.60
N ARG A 50 1.90 -14.94 2.79
CA ARG A 50 0.95 -15.28 1.72
C ARG A 50 1.68 -15.84 0.52
N THR A 51 1.05 -16.79 -0.16
CA THR A 51 1.56 -17.26 -1.46
C THR A 51 1.45 -16.14 -2.50
N SER A 52 2.27 -16.17 -3.54
CA SER A 52 2.18 -15.23 -4.67
C SER A 52 0.78 -15.24 -5.32
N GLY A 53 0.15 -16.42 -5.42
CA GLY A 53 -1.23 -16.54 -5.91
C GLY A 53 -2.24 -15.81 -5.01
N THR A 54 -2.07 -15.87 -3.69
CA THR A 54 -2.93 -15.14 -2.74
C THR A 54 -2.72 -13.63 -2.85
N GLN A 55 -1.49 -13.17 -3.07
CA GLN A 55 -1.19 -11.74 -3.26
C GLN A 55 -1.87 -11.20 -4.53
N VAL A 56 -1.77 -11.94 -5.65
CA VAL A 56 -2.46 -11.59 -6.91
C VAL A 56 -3.98 -11.59 -6.73
N GLU A 57 -4.53 -12.57 -5.99
CA GLU A 57 -5.96 -12.61 -5.71
C GLU A 57 -6.40 -11.42 -4.84
N ASP A 58 -5.61 -11.04 -3.83
CA ASP A 58 -5.89 -9.85 -3.00
C ASP A 58 -5.93 -8.57 -3.85
N GLU A 59 -4.98 -8.37 -4.76
CA GLU A 59 -5.00 -7.24 -5.72
C GLU A 59 -6.24 -7.28 -6.62
N GLY A 60 -6.59 -8.47 -7.11
CA GLY A 60 -7.81 -8.68 -7.90
C GLY A 60 -9.08 -8.35 -7.12
N ILE A 61 -9.16 -8.71 -5.85
CA ILE A 61 -10.28 -8.36 -4.95
C ILE A 61 -10.34 -6.84 -4.76
N GLU A 62 -9.21 -6.18 -4.44
CA GLU A 62 -9.16 -4.72 -4.27
C GLU A 62 -9.68 -3.99 -5.51
N LEU A 63 -9.27 -4.42 -6.70
CA LEU A 63 -9.71 -3.81 -7.96
C LEU A 63 -11.21 -4.02 -8.22
N ARG A 64 -11.70 -5.27 -8.09
CA ARG A 64 -13.12 -5.60 -8.32
C ARG A 64 -14.02 -4.87 -7.33
N ALA A 65 -13.65 -4.88 -6.03
CA ALA A 65 -14.40 -4.22 -4.97
C ALA A 65 -14.44 -2.71 -5.18
N SER A 66 -13.29 -2.07 -5.47
CA SER A 66 -13.22 -0.62 -5.70
C SER A 66 -14.06 -0.20 -6.90
N ASN A 67 -14.06 -0.98 -7.98
CA ASN A 67 -14.88 -0.68 -9.17
C ASN A 67 -16.39 -0.78 -8.85
N ARG A 68 -16.82 -1.86 -8.17
CA ARG A 68 -18.23 -2.03 -7.77
C ARG A 68 -18.71 -0.94 -6.81
N LEU A 69 -17.88 -0.55 -5.82
CA LEU A 69 -18.19 0.53 -4.90
C LEU A 69 -18.37 1.86 -5.64
N ARG A 70 -17.44 2.17 -6.56
CA ARG A 70 -17.53 3.40 -7.36
C ARG A 70 -18.77 3.43 -8.26
N GLU A 71 -19.08 2.30 -8.89
CA GLU A 71 -20.27 2.17 -9.76
C GLU A 71 -21.59 2.31 -8.99
N LYS A 72 -21.72 1.63 -7.85
CA LYS A 72 -22.97 1.58 -7.08
C LYS A 72 -23.18 2.76 -6.14
N LEU A 73 -22.11 3.25 -5.50
CA LEU A 73 -22.21 4.30 -4.48
C LEU A 73 -21.88 5.71 -5.02
N GLY A 74 -21.07 5.82 -6.07
CA GLY A 74 -20.71 7.10 -6.66
C GLY A 74 -20.14 8.08 -5.64
N SER A 75 -20.67 9.30 -5.62
CA SER A 75 -20.24 10.36 -4.69
C SER A 75 -20.70 10.18 -3.23
N ARG A 76 -21.55 9.20 -2.94
CA ARG A 76 -22.00 8.90 -1.56
C ARG A 76 -20.91 8.28 -0.71
N ALA A 77 -19.83 7.78 -1.33
CA ALA A 77 -18.77 7.07 -0.65
C ALA A 77 -17.37 7.41 -1.22
N ASN A 78 -16.43 7.66 -0.34
CA ASN A 78 -15.01 7.76 -0.64
C ASN A 78 -14.30 6.65 0.14
N VAL A 79 -14.39 5.43 -0.36
CA VAL A 79 -13.93 4.22 0.32
C VAL A 79 -12.68 3.67 -0.34
N SER A 80 -11.68 3.41 0.50
CA SER A 80 -10.48 2.66 0.15
C SER A 80 -10.65 1.19 0.52
N VAL A 81 -10.27 0.30 -0.38
CA VAL A 81 -10.33 -1.15 -0.21
C VAL A 81 -8.93 -1.68 -0.03
N THR A 82 -8.70 -2.47 1.00
CA THR A 82 -7.44 -3.17 1.23
C THR A 82 -7.74 -4.64 1.50
N SER A 83 -7.14 -5.55 0.73
CA SER A 83 -7.27 -6.99 0.94
C SER A 83 -5.97 -7.58 1.48
N TYR A 84 -6.10 -8.52 2.41
CA TYR A 84 -5.00 -9.33 2.92
C TYR A 84 -5.51 -10.73 3.25
N ASN A 85 -4.97 -11.72 2.59
CA ASN A 85 -5.42 -13.12 2.66
C ASN A 85 -6.94 -13.26 2.44
N ARG A 86 -7.47 -12.49 1.47
CA ARG A 86 -8.89 -12.44 1.09
C ARG A 86 -9.84 -11.89 2.18
N ASN A 87 -9.29 -11.37 3.27
CA ASN A 87 -10.03 -10.54 4.22
C ASN A 87 -9.89 -9.08 3.80
N VAL A 88 -11.02 -8.41 3.67
CA VAL A 88 -11.08 -7.04 3.13
C VAL A 88 -11.34 -6.04 4.25
N LEU A 89 -10.52 -5.01 4.30
CA LEU A 89 -10.70 -3.83 5.12
C LEU A 89 -11.24 -2.70 4.24
N LEU A 90 -12.34 -2.08 4.66
CA LEU A 90 -12.87 -0.85 4.09
C LEU A 90 -12.55 0.32 5.02
N THR A 91 -11.88 1.33 4.52
CA THR A 91 -11.61 2.59 5.22
C THR A 91 -12.09 3.78 4.41
N GLY A 92 -12.12 4.95 5.01
CA GLY A 92 -12.57 6.17 4.34
C GLY A 92 -13.93 6.65 4.83
N GLN A 93 -14.64 7.42 3.99
CA GLN A 93 -15.82 8.15 4.42
C GLN A 93 -17.04 7.77 3.57
N VAL A 94 -18.20 7.74 4.23
CA VAL A 94 -19.52 7.48 3.63
C VAL A 94 -20.52 8.53 4.10
N ALA A 95 -21.57 8.75 3.32
CA ALA A 95 -22.58 9.78 3.59
C ALA A 95 -23.44 9.47 4.82
N ASP A 96 -23.79 8.20 5.03
CA ASP A 96 -24.71 7.76 6.04
C ASP A 96 -24.54 6.26 6.37
N GLU A 97 -25.27 5.76 7.38
CA GLU A 97 -25.18 4.37 7.83
C GLU A 97 -25.74 3.39 6.78
N ALA A 98 -26.73 3.80 5.99
CA ALA A 98 -27.26 2.97 4.91
C ALA A 98 -26.19 2.73 3.84
N THR A 99 -25.46 3.78 3.43
CA THR A 99 -24.32 3.70 2.51
C THR A 99 -23.18 2.86 3.09
N ARG A 100 -22.93 2.97 4.40
CA ARG A 100 -21.95 2.15 5.10
C ARG A 100 -22.30 0.66 5.02
N ALA A 101 -23.54 0.31 5.32
CA ALA A 101 -24.01 -1.08 5.23
C ALA A 101 -24.00 -1.60 3.79
N GLU A 102 -24.43 -0.76 2.82
CA GLU A 102 -24.43 -1.08 1.40
C GLU A 102 -22.99 -1.34 0.89
N ALA A 103 -22.01 -0.56 1.33
CA ALA A 103 -20.60 -0.77 0.98
C ALA A 103 -20.09 -2.15 1.43
N ALA A 104 -20.42 -2.58 2.65
CA ALA A 104 -20.04 -3.89 3.15
C ALA A 104 -20.70 -5.02 2.36
N ALA A 105 -21.99 -4.89 2.02
CA ALA A 105 -22.73 -5.87 1.23
C ALA A 105 -22.12 -6.02 -0.18
N ILE A 106 -21.88 -4.90 -0.88
CA ILE A 106 -21.26 -4.90 -2.22
C ILE A 106 -19.93 -5.67 -2.23
N VAL A 107 -19.09 -5.44 -1.21
CA VAL A 107 -17.77 -6.06 -1.13
C VAL A 107 -17.86 -7.51 -0.72
N GLY A 108 -18.81 -7.88 0.16
CA GLY A 108 -19.06 -9.26 0.54
C GLY A 108 -19.48 -10.16 -0.62
N GLU A 109 -20.07 -9.59 -1.69
CA GLU A 109 -20.45 -10.31 -2.92
C GLU A 109 -19.28 -10.44 -3.93
N VAL A 110 -18.10 -9.87 -3.65
CA VAL A 110 -16.95 -10.02 -4.55
C VAL A 110 -16.41 -11.44 -4.45
N PRO A 111 -16.20 -12.15 -5.58
CA PRO A 111 -15.67 -13.51 -5.56
C PRO A 111 -14.38 -13.62 -4.76
N ASN A 112 -14.25 -14.69 -3.99
CA ASN A 112 -13.10 -15.04 -3.15
C ASN A 112 -12.88 -14.17 -1.91
N VAL A 113 -13.74 -13.19 -1.61
CA VAL A 113 -13.75 -12.49 -0.32
C VAL A 113 -14.17 -13.45 0.78
N ARG A 114 -13.38 -13.55 1.85
CA ARG A 114 -13.63 -14.40 3.03
C ARG A 114 -14.34 -13.64 4.15
N GLY A 115 -14.04 -12.36 4.28
CA GLY A 115 -14.62 -11.49 5.30
C GLY A 115 -14.42 -10.02 4.98
N VAL A 116 -15.29 -9.16 5.54
CA VAL A 116 -15.22 -7.71 5.37
C VAL A 116 -15.20 -7.05 6.74
N SER A 117 -14.14 -6.28 7.00
CA SER A 117 -14.03 -5.37 8.15
C SER A 117 -14.35 -3.96 7.66
N ASN A 118 -15.56 -3.47 7.99
CA ASN A 118 -16.00 -2.15 7.56
C ASN A 118 -15.69 -1.12 8.64
N GLU A 119 -14.62 -0.38 8.44
CA GLU A 119 -14.11 0.70 9.31
C GLU A 119 -14.34 2.09 8.69
N THR A 120 -15.27 2.21 7.72
CA THR A 120 -15.65 3.50 7.15
C THR A 120 -16.36 4.37 8.18
N GLU A 121 -16.21 5.69 8.05
CA GLU A 121 -16.80 6.68 8.95
C GLU A 121 -17.84 7.53 8.22
N ILE A 122 -18.91 7.91 8.94
CA ILE A 122 -19.89 8.87 8.42
C ILE A 122 -19.27 10.26 8.60
N ALA A 123 -18.65 10.79 7.56
CA ALA A 123 -17.93 12.06 7.56
C ALA A 123 -17.78 12.61 6.14
N GLY A 124 -17.40 13.88 6.05
CA GLY A 124 -16.93 14.46 4.80
C GLY A 124 -15.57 13.89 4.38
N VAL A 125 -15.23 14.01 3.09
CA VAL A 125 -13.98 13.51 2.52
C VAL A 125 -12.78 14.15 3.22
N SER A 126 -11.78 13.32 3.58
CA SER A 126 -10.55 13.76 4.23
C SER A 126 -9.75 14.73 3.37
N SER A 127 -9.19 15.78 4.02
CA SER A 127 -8.38 16.79 3.33
C SER A 127 -7.03 16.22 2.86
N LEU A 128 -6.37 16.91 1.91
CA LEU A 128 -5.02 16.56 1.47
C LEU A 128 -4.01 16.58 2.64
N THR A 129 -4.14 17.54 3.55
CA THR A 129 -3.31 17.65 4.75
C THR A 129 -3.47 16.41 5.64
N GLN A 130 -4.71 15.95 5.85
CA GLN A 130 -4.99 14.75 6.62
C GLN A 130 -4.36 13.52 5.97
N ARG A 131 -4.51 13.33 4.66
CA ARG A 131 -3.92 12.19 3.93
C ARG A 131 -2.39 12.21 3.98
N SER A 132 -1.76 13.39 3.89
CA SER A 132 -0.31 13.53 4.05
C SER A 132 0.15 13.16 5.45
N ASN A 133 -0.59 13.56 6.48
CA ASN A 133 -0.32 13.17 7.86
C ASN A 133 -0.45 11.65 8.05
N ASP A 134 -1.48 11.03 7.48
CA ASP A 134 -1.69 9.58 7.55
C ASP A 134 -0.56 8.80 6.85
N ALA A 135 -0.05 9.31 5.72
CA ALA A 135 1.11 8.74 5.05
C ALA A 135 2.39 8.82 5.92
N LEU A 136 2.59 9.93 6.63
CA LEU A 136 3.70 10.08 7.58
C LEU A 136 3.56 9.12 8.77
N ILE A 137 2.36 8.97 9.33
CA ILE A 137 2.10 8.00 10.41
C ILE A 137 2.38 6.58 9.93
N THR A 138 1.88 6.20 8.74
CA THR A 138 2.16 4.88 8.14
C THR A 138 3.65 4.61 8.04
N SER A 139 4.43 5.59 7.54
CA SER A 139 5.88 5.47 7.40
C SER A 139 6.58 5.29 8.75
N LYS A 140 6.19 6.07 9.77
CA LYS A 140 6.72 5.95 11.14
C LYS A 140 6.40 4.57 11.74
N VAL A 141 5.15 4.10 11.60
CA VAL A 141 4.75 2.78 12.11
C VAL A 141 5.58 1.67 11.46
N LYS A 142 5.70 1.69 10.12
CA LYS A 142 6.51 0.69 9.40
C LYS A 142 7.97 0.70 9.83
N ALA A 143 8.58 1.87 9.97
CA ALA A 143 9.96 2.01 10.45
C ALA A 143 10.11 1.43 11.87
N ARG A 144 9.21 1.76 12.79
CA ARG A 144 9.26 1.25 14.17
C ARG A 144 9.00 -0.26 14.28
N ILE A 145 8.12 -0.82 13.43
CA ILE A 145 7.94 -2.27 13.36
C ILE A 145 9.25 -2.93 12.92
N LEU A 146 9.90 -2.39 11.88
CA LEU A 146 11.18 -2.89 11.39
C LEU A 146 12.27 -2.81 12.47
N ASP A 147 12.41 -1.68 13.14
CA ASP A 147 13.41 -1.45 14.20
C ASP A 147 13.19 -2.32 15.43
N SER A 148 11.95 -2.68 15.72
CA SER A 148 11.60 -3.47 16.90
C SER A 148 12.15 -4.90 16.86
N GLN A 149 12.36 -5.45 15.68
CA GLN A 149 12.78 -6.85 15.43
C GLN A 149 11.89 -7.93 16.10
N ARG A 150 10.74 -7.52 16.68
CA ARG A 150 9.80 -8.39 17.39
C ARG A 150 8.77 -9.02 16.45
N VAL A 151 8.59 -8.44 15.28
CA VAL A 151 7.74 -8.92 14.19
C VAL A 151 8.36 -8.49 12.86
N LYS A 152 8.33 -9.36 11.87
CA LYS A 152 8.85 -9.01 10.54
C LYS A 152 7.92 -7.99 9.88
N ALA A 153 8.46 -6.87 9.42
CA ALA A 153 7.67 -5.76 8.88
C ALA A 153 6.84 -6.15 7.63
N ASN A 154 7.31 -7.10 6.85
CA ASN A 154 6.62 -7.63 5.66
C ASN A 154 5.47 -8.59 5.99
N HIS A 155 5.32 -9.05 7.23
CA HIS A 155 4.18 -9.84 7.69
C HIS A 155 2.99 -8.97 8.12
N VAL A 156 3.17 -7.64 8.17
CA VAL A 156 2.14 -6.70 8.63
C VAL A 156 1.83 -5.67 7.55
N LYS A 157 0.61 -5.70 7.03
CA LYS A 157 0.08 -4.63 6.17
C LYS A 157 -0.45 -3.52 7.07
N VAL A 158 0.07 -2.30 6.89
CA VAL A 158 -0.28 -1.12 7.69
C VAL A 158 -1.08 -0.16 6.81
N VAL A 159 -2.27 0.19 7.25
CA VAL A 159 -3.15 1.19 6.64
C VAL A 159 -3.44 2.27 7.67
N THR A 160 -3.38 3.54 7.29
CA THR A 160 -3.74 4.65 8.19
C THR A 160 -4.81 5.50 7.54
N GLU A 161 -5.88 5.75 8.27
CA GLU A 161 -6.97 6.66 7.88
C GLU A 161 -7.38 7.49 9.09
N MET A 162 -7.38 8.81 8.96
CA MET A 162 -7.71 9.77 10.02
C MET A 162 -6.96 9.52 11.34
N SER A 163 -5.65 9.22 11.25
CA SER A 163 -4.76 8.87 12.36
C SER A 163 -5.14 7.58 13.11
N LYS A 164 -6.08 6.79 12.59
CA LYS A 164 -6.34 5.42 13.02
C LYS A 164 -5.48 4.48 12.18
N VAL A 165 -4.76 3.60 12.84
CA VAL A 165 -3.90 2.62 12.17
C VAL A 165 -4.55 1.26 12.21
N TYR A 166 -4.74 0.68 11.06
CA TYR A 166 -5.26 -0.65 10.84
C TYR A 166 -4.10 -1.58 10.50
N LEU A 167 -4.02 -2.70 11.19
CA LEU A 167 -2.99 -3.70 11.00
C LEU A 167 -3.62 -4.99 10.53
N MET A 168 -3.16 -5.51 9.40
CA MET A 168 -3.57 -6.82 8.87
C MET A 168 -2.33 -7.72 8.77
N GLY A 169 -2.51 -9.02 8.90
CA GLY A 169 -1.38 -9.97 8.83
C GLY A 169 -1.76 -11.37 9.27
N LEU A 170 -0.93 -12.34 8.85
CA LEU A 170 -0.92 -13.71 9.36
C LEU A 170 0.13 -13.79 10.46
N LEU A 171 -0.27 -13.70 11.72
CA LEU A 171 0.66 -13.52 12.84
C LEU A 171 0.40 -14.52 13.96
N THR A 172 1.46 -14.88 14.67
CA THR A 172 1.31 -15.53 15.99
C THR A 172 0.79 -14.52 17.01
N GLU A 173 0.23 -14.99 18.13
CA GLU A 173 -0.23 -14.09 19.20
C GLU A 173 0.87 -13.16 19.72
N THR A 174 2.10 -13.69 19.84
CA THR A 174 3.25 -12.90 20.29
C THR A 174 3.59 -11.78 19.31
N GLU A 175 3.61 -12.08 18.00
CA GLU A 175 3.84 -11.08 16.95
C GLU A 175 2.71 -10.05 16.89
N ALA A 176 1.46 -10.50 17.00
CA ALA A 176 0.28 -9.63 17.00
C ALA A 176 0.30 -8.65 18.19
N LYS A 177 0.67 -9.13 19.38
CA LYS A 177 0.86 -8.28 20.56
C LYS A 177 1.96 -7.26 20.32
N ALA A 178 3.12 -7.70 19.83
CA ALA A 178 4.25 -6.82 19.54
C ALA A 178 3.90 -5.74 18.50
N ALA A 179 3.23 -6.12 17.39
CA ALA A 179 2.80 -5.18 16.37
C ALA A 179 1.86 -4.09 16.92
N LYS A 180 0.88 -4.49 17.75
CA LYS A 180 -0.03 -3.55 18.42
C LYS A 180 0.69 -2.59 19.36
N GLU A 181 1.57 -3.09 20.22
CA GLU A 181 2.33 -2.28 21.19
C GLU A 181 3.22 -1.24 20.48
N VAL A 182 4.00 -1.68 19.49
CA VAL A 182 4.88 -0.80 18.71
C VAL A 182 4.06 0.27 17.99
N THR A 183 2.94 -0.10 17.39
CA THR A 183 2.07 0.83 16.68
C THR A 183 1.42 1.83 17.65
N ALA A 184 0.86 1.37 18.76
CA ALA A 184 0.18 2.22 19.74
C ALA A 184 1.12 3.27 20.37
N SER A 185 2.41 2.93 20.51
CA SER A 185 3.42 3.87 21.02
C SER A 185 4.03 4.79 19.96
N THR A 186 3.55 4.74 18.71
CA THR A 186 4.05 5.58 17.62
C THR A 186 3.38 6.94 17.63
N SER A 187 4.19 8.00 17.59
CA SER A 187 3.71 9.40 17.58
C SER A 187 2.79 9.68 16.39
N GLY A 188 1.62 10.24 16.67
CA GLY A 188 0.57 10.57 15.72
C GLY A 188 -0.53 9.50 15.61
N VAL A 189 -0.33 8.30 16.14
CA VAL A 189 -1.35 7.25 16.17
C VAL A 189 -2.38 7.56 17.26
N ARG A 190 -3.66 7.67 16.87
CA ARG A 190 -4.78 7.92 17.80
C ARG A 190 -5.49 6.62 18.24
N LYS A 191 -5.55 5.65 17.34
CA LYS A 191 -6.19 4.35 17.59
C LYS A 191 -5.50 3.27 16.76
N VAL A 192 -5.38 2.07 17.31
CA VAL A 192 -4.93 0.87 16.59
C VAL A 192 -6.08 -0.12 16.50
N VAL A 193 -6.37 -0.57 15.29
CA VAL A 193 -7.34 -1.63 15.00
C VAL A 193 -6.57 -2.82 14.41
N ALA A 194 -6.64 -3.96 15.07
CA ALA A 194 -5.95 -5.16 14.64
C ALA A 194 -6.95 -6.11 13.95
N ILE A 195 -6.67 -6.44 12.70
CA ILE A 195 -7.44 -7.33 11.85
C ILE A 195 -6.48 -8.47 11.44
N PHE A 196 -5.96 -9.17 12.45
CA PHE A 196 -5.01 -10.26 12.25
C PHE A 196 -5.74 -11.59 12.11
N GLU A 197 -5.22 -12.46 11.27
CA GLU A 197 -5.48 -13.89 11.30
C GLU A 197 -4.38 -14.52 12.20
N ILE A 198 -4.79 -15.06 13.35
CA ILE A 198 -3.85 -15.65 14.29
C ILE A 198 -3.55 -17.08 13.87
N VAL A 199 -2.26 -17.38 13.74
CA VAL A 199 -1.75 -18.70 13.37
C VAL A 199 -0.89 -19.28 14.49
N SER A 200 -0.79 -20.62 14.57
CA SER A 200 0.11 -21.25 15.52
C SER A 200 1.57 -20.97 15.16
N PRO A 201 2.50 -21.08 16.14
CA PRO A 201 3.94 -20.94 15.86
C PRO A 201 4.45 -21.96 14.82
N GLU A 202 3.88 -23.16 14.78
CA GLU A 202 4.20 -24.21 13.80
C GLU A 202 3.78 -23.80 12.40
N GLU A 203 2.55 -23.31 12.28
CA GLU A 203 2.01 -22.80 11.01
C GLU A 203 2.81 -21.60 10.51
N ALA A 204 3.14 -20.66 11.39
CA ALA A 204 3.96 -19.51 11.05
C ALA A 204 5.32 -19.94 10.46
N ARG A 205 5.99 -20.92 11.06
CA ARG A 205 7.26 -21.46 10.53
C ARG A 205 7.06 -22.12 9.16
N ARG A 206 5.96 -22.85 8.97
CA ARG A 206 5.62 -23.48 7.68
C ARG A 206 5.41 -22.45 6.59
N LEU A 207 4.68 -21.38 6.89
CA LEU A 207 4.44 -20.27 5.96
C LEU A 207 5.73 -19.51 5.62
N ASP A 208 6.57 -19.24 6.62
CA ASP A 208 7.88 -18.60 6.42
C ASP A 208 8.79 -19.44 5.50
N ALA A 209 8.80 -20.77 5.66
CA ALA A 209 9.57 -21.68 4.81
C ALA A 209 9.02 -21.73 3.36
N ALA A 210 7.69 -21.71 3.20
CA ALA A 210 7.04 -21.72 1.88
C ALA A 210 7.28 -20.41 1.12
N GLY A 211 7.24 -19.25 1.81
CA GLY A 211 7.57 -17.94 1.24
C GLY A 211 9.03 -17.84 0.78
N GLY A 212 9.96 -18.40 1.55
CA GLY A 212 11.39 -18.43 1.20
C GLY A 212 11.75 -19.28 -0.02
N ASN A 213 10.94 -20.29 -0.36
CA ASN A 213 11.17 -21.17 -1.51
C ASN A 213 10.72 -20.58 -2.86
N ASN A 214 10.03 -19.43 -2.86
CA ASN A 214 9.59 -18.76 -4.09
C ASN A 214 10.68 -17.85 -4.71
N SER A 215 11.90 -17.85 -4.18
CA SER A 215 13.03 -17.20 -4.87
C SER A 215 13.36 -17.97 -6.15
N PRO A 216 13.45 -17.31 -7.32
CA PRO A 216 13.91 -17.96 -8.53
C PRO A 216 15.31 -18.53 -8.29
N LYS A 217 15.46 -19.87 -8.46
CA LYS A 217 16.79 -20.48 -8.53
C LYS A 217 17.51 -19.85 -9.71
N GLN A 218 18.63 -19.19 -9.42
CA GLN A 218 19.55 -18.70 -10.44
C GLN A 218 20.20 -19.86 -11.16
#